data_8a61c11d98bda05f475c38a034f67e4c
#
_entry.id   8a61c11d98bda05f475c38a034f67e4c
#
_cell.length_a   1.000
_cell.length_b   1.000
_cell.length_c   1.000
_cell.angle_alpha   90.00
_cell.angle_beta   90.00
_cell.angle_gamma   90.00
#
_symmetry.space_group_name_H-M   'P 1'
#
loop_
_entity.id
_entity.type
_entity.pdbx_description
1 polymer ?
#
loop_
_entity_poly.entity_id
_entity_poly.type
_entity_poly.pdbx_seq_one_letter_code
_entity_poly.pdbx_strand_id
1 'polypeptide(L)'
;MEERTSTYRLVTDASELAGVAETLEDAEAVGADIETTNLSPRDGKIRLLQLATPQETFVVDVFSAQDLSALRSVLEGGPVKALHNGKFDHSFLWAKHGISLSPLFDTMLAAQLLDGGEYGTSYALEAVAERYLDETVDKTARREDWSGELSSRQLEYAARDAAILLPLRERLREALESEGLEPVSKIEFAAVAAIAEMELAGIKLDVARWKELEKVVRERRDKAAERLEAHFPPPDGVLPLEGLGPRLNLNSPQQITDAFRQIGIELPDTRVWTLLKVDHQAARDLLEYRELQKKLGTYLETYASFIHPKTGRIHANFLQCRVPTGRLACTNPNVQQVPHEDEFRRCFVAEEGNVLVIADYSQIELRILAEVSEDSGFVEAFQKGEDLHRVTAATMFGVEKEVVTKEQRSAAKRINFGLAYGRGPKSLSAQIGTDEDRARELIDEYFANYPKVQKYLQDTANEAMRTRTLRTLSGRIRKFGNTSGLSSVERGALRREAMNFPVQGSAADIAKLALDYVRREIRDLDAHLINCIHDEFVVECAEGAAPEVSRRMRGAMIRAGEKLLKKVPVEVEVAVSRDWTK
;
A
#
# COMPACT_ATOMS: atom_id res chain seq x y z
N MET A 1 0.49 43.05 -2.00
CA MET A 1 1.44 42.23 -2.74
C MET A 1 0.93 42.17 -4.17
N GLU A 2 1.75 42.61 -5.13
CA GLU A 2 1.40 42.54 -6.55
C GLU A 2 1.16 41.09 -6.95
N GLU A 3 0.00 40.79 -7.57
CA GLU A 3 -0.22 39.52 -8.26
C GLU A 3 0.95 39.30 -9.23
N ARG A 4 1.74 38.27 -9.00
CA ARG A 4 2.71 37.81 -10.01
C ARG A 4 1.91 37.34 -11.22
N THR A 5 1.67 38.21 -12.18
CA THR A 5 1.24 37.77 -13.51
C THR A 5 2.37 36.97 -14.10
N SER A 6 2.25 35.63 -14.05
CA SER A 6 3.21 34.78 -14.75
C SER A 6 3.05 35.01 -16.24
N THR A 7 4.05 35.64 -16.85
CA THR A 7 4.15 35.70 -18.31
C THR A 7 4.33 34.26 -18.80
N TYR A 8 3.41 33.78 -19.63
CA TYR A 8 3.53 32.47 -20.28
C TYR A 8 3.63 32.61 -21.79
N ARG A 9 4.26 31.65 -22.42
CA ARG A 9 4.30 31.48 -23.87
C ARG A 9 3.44 30.30 -24.26
N LEU A 10 2.39 30.53 -25.04
CA LEU A 10 1.57 29.49 -25.63
C LEU A 10 2.31 28.87 -26.83
N VAL A 11 2.47 27.56 -26.83
CA VAL A 11 3.13 26.78 -27.89
C VAL A 11 2.08 25.89 -28.54
N THR A 12 1.81 26.12 -29.81
CA THR A 12 0.80 25.39 -30.62
C THR A 12 1.39 24.62 -31.79
N ASP A 13 2.68 24.80 -32.08
CA ASP A 13 3.38 24.14 -33.17
C ASP A 13 4.49 23.23 -32.64
N ALA A 14 4.52 21.98 -33.05
CA ALA A 14 5.54 21.02 -32.68
C ALA A 14 6.97 21.46 -33.07
N SER A 15 7.11 22.25 -34.12
CA SER A 15 8.41 22.80 -34.55
C SER A 15 9.07 23.73 -33.54
N GLU A 16 8.29 24.33 -32.64
CA GLU A 16 8.81 25.16 -31.55
C GLU A 16 9.36 24.37 -30.35
N LEU A 17 8.96 23.09 -30.21
CA LEU A 17 9.28 22.27 -29.02
C LEU A 17 10.77 22.00 -28.85
N ALA A 18 11.54 21.97 -29.94
CA ALA A 18 12.99 21.84 -29.87
C ALA A 18 13.64 23.05 -29.16
N GLY A 19 13.21 24.26 -29.49
CA GLY A 19 13.67 25.48 -28.82
C GLY A 19 13.20 25.57 -27.36
N VAL A 20 12.01 25.03 -27.06
CA VAL A 20 11.56 24.90 -25.68
C VAL A 20 12.47 23.94 -24.91
N ALA A 21 12.80 22.78 -25.48
CA ALA A 21 13.69 21.80 -24.86
C ALA A 21 15.07 22.42 -24.56
N GLU A 22 15.68 23.10 -25.53
CA GLU A 22 16.96 23.80 -25.34
C GLU A 22 16.93 24.80 -24.18
N THR A 23 15.83 25.56 -24.04
CA THR A 23 15.66 26.50 -22.93
C THR A 23 15.56 25.83 -21.57
N LEU A 24 15.00 24.62 -21.52
CA LEU A 24 14.74 23.85 -20.28
C LEU A 24 15.93 22.97 -19.86
N GLU A 25 16.79 22.54 -20.80
CA GLU A 25 17.86 21.55 -20.53
C GLU A 25 18.89 22.05 -19.51
N ASP A 26 19.19 23.34 -19.48
CA ASP A 26 20.17 23.95 -18.56
C ASP A 26 19.57 24.26 -17.18
N ALA A 27 18.27 24.10 -16.98
CA ALA A 27 17.61 24.35 -15.69
C ALA A 27 17.95 23.27 -14.66
N GLU A 28 18.17 23.65 -13.40
CA GLU A 28 18.28 22.68 -12.29
C GLU A 28 16.98 21.91 -12.11
N ALA A 29 15.85 22.61 -12.19
CA ALA A 29 14.52 22.05 -12.07
C ALA A 29 13.52 22.79 -12.96
N VAL A 30 12.49 22.07 -13.38
CA VAL A 30 11.37 22.56 -14.17
C VAL A 30 10.08 22.24 -13.45
N GLY A 31 9.21 23.25 -13.23
CA GLY A 31 7.84 23.02 -12.78
C GLY A 31 7.06 22.36 -13.92
N ALA A 32 6.41 21.25 -13.67
CA ALA A 32 5.65 20.53 -14.70
C ALA A 32 4.25 20.17 -14.19
N ASP A 33 3.24 20.35 -15.04
CA ASP A 33 1.85 20.01 -14.76
C ASP A 33 1.13 19.69 -16.07
N ILE A 34 -0.01 19.00 -16.01
CA ILE A 34 -0.85 18.74 -17.18
C ILE A 34 -2.32 19.03 -16.92
N GLU A 35 -3.02 19.52 -17.95
CA GLU A 35 -4.47 19.56 -17.95
C GLU A 35 -5.05 18.53 -18.91
N THR A 36 -6.10 17.84 -18.49
CA THR A 36 -6.63 16.67 -19.19
C THR A 36 -8.14 16.71 -19.37
N THR A 37 -8.64 16.04 -20.42
CA THR A 37 -10.09 15.97 -20.71
C THR A 37 -10.85 14.99 -19.83
N ASN A 38 -10.16 14.16 -19.04
CA ASN A 38 -10.74 13.20 -18.10
C ASN A 38 -9.69 12.83 -17.05
N LEU A 39 -10.11 12.38 -15.87
CA LEU A 39 -9.20 11.97 -14.81
C LEU A 39 -8.53 10.59 -15.06
N SER A 40 -9.09 9.80 -15.97
CA SER A 40 -8.54 8.48 -16.35
C SER A 40 -7.69 8.59 -17.61
N PRO A 41 -6.41 8.20 -17.60
CA PRO A 41 -5.57 8.20 -18.79
C PRO A 41 -6.05 7.20 -19.87
N ARG A 42 -6.95 6.26 -19.53
CA ARG A 42 -7.56 5.32 -20.49
C ARG A 42 -8.65 5.99 -21.32
N ASP A 43 -9.33 6.98 -20.74
CA ASP A 43 -10.49 7.64 -21.34
C ASP A 43 -10.19 9.07 -21.74
N GLY A 44 -9.26 9.75 -21.06
CA GLY A 44 -8.87 11.11 -21.32
C GLY A 44 -7.70 11.27 -22.30
N LYS A 45 -7.45 12.54 -22.66
CA LYS A 45 -6.29 13.01 -23.42
C LYS A 45 -5.63 14.14 -22.66
N ILE A 46 -4.33 14.35 -22.86
CA ILE A 46 -3.64 15.55 -22.39
C ILE A 46 -4.09 16.69 -23.28
N ARG A 47 -4.59 17.75 -22.66
CA ARG A 47 -4.95 18.99 -23.36
C ARG A 47 -3.81 19.97 -23.36
N LEU A 48 -3.24 20.24 -22.19
CA LEU A 48 -2.10 21.12 -22.01
C LEU A 48 -0.98 20.38 -21.27
N LEU A 49 0.27 20.72 -21.61
CA LEU A 49 1.47 20.42 -20.84
C LEU A 49 2.14 21.75 -20.49
N GLN A 50 2.31 22.02 -19.21
CA GLN A 50 2.98 23.22 -18.72
C GLN A 50 4.39 22.89 -18.26
N LEU A 51 5.36 23.71 -18.66
CA LEU A 51 6.76 23.59 -18.27
C LEU A 51 7.28 24.97 -17.85
N ALA A 52 7.63 25.13 -16.60
CA ALA A 52 8.04 26.40 -16.02
C ALA A 52 9.51 26.41 -15.58
N THR A 53 10.20 27.49 -15.90
CA THR A 53 11.46 27.90 -15.28
C THR A 53 11.19 29.13 -14.38
N PRO A 54 12.16 29.61 -13.59
CA PRO A 54 12.00 30.86 -12.83
C PRO A 54 11.76 32.08 -13.71
N GLN A 55 12.09 32.01 -14.99
CA GLN A 55 12.03 33.16 -15.95
C GLN A 55 10.79 33.11 -16.84
N GLU A 56 10.37 31.92 -17.27
CA GLU A 56 9.33 31.75 -18.28
C GLU A 56 8.55 30.47 -18.07
N THR A 57 7.27 30.50 -18.39
CA THR A 57 6.40 29.32 -18.41
C THR A 57 5.94 29.03 -19.84
N PHE A 58 6.18 27.82 -20.32
CA PHE A 58 5.68 27.33 -21.59
C PHE A 58 4.37 26.55 -21.35
N VAL A 59 3.31 26.93 -22.06
CA VAL A 59 2.02 26.23 -22.08
C VAL A 59 1.87 25.59 -23.45
N VAL A 60 2.10 24.29 -23.54
CA VAL A 60 2.02 23.53 -24.79
C VAL A 60 0.60 23.02 -24.98
N ASP A 61 -0.08 23.47 -26.03
CA ASP A 61 -1.35 22.91 -26.47
C ASP A 61 -1.10 21.57 -27.20
N VAL A 62 -1.27 20.46 -26.49
CA VAL A 62 -0.98 19.12 -27.01
C VAL A 62 -1.94 18.69 -28.12
N PHE A 63 -3.15 19.26 -28.19
CA PHE A 63 -4.07 19.00 -29.31
C PHE A 63 -3.55 19.57 -30.62
N SER A 64 -2.86 20.71 -30.55
CA SER A 64 -2.28 21.39 -31.72
C SER A 64 -0.89 20.84 -32.06
N ALA A 65 -0.02 20.69 -31.06
CA ALA A 65 1.35 20.21 -31.25
C ALA A 65 1.44 18.71 -31.53
N GLN A 66 0.55 17.89 -30.94
CA GLN A 66 0.39 16.42 -31.07
C GLN A 66 1.63 15.60 -30.70
N ASP A 67 2.82 15.91 -31.21
CA ASP A 67 4.05 15.16 -30.95
C ASP A 67 4.92 15.88 -29.92
N LEU A 68 5.16 15.20 -28.79
CA LEU A 68 6.01 15.68 -27.68
C LEU A 68 7.44 15.10 -27.72
N SER A 69 7.84 14.42 -28.80
CA SER A 69 9.13 13.70 -28.87
C SER A 69 10.35 14.62 -28.64
N ALA A 70 10.28 15.87 -29.09
CA ALA A 70 11.34 16.86 -28.87
C ALA A 70 11.57 17.21 -27.39
N LEU A 71 10.59 16.97 -26.52
CA LEU A 71 10.69 17.22 -25.08
C LEU A 71 11.21 16.00 -24.28
N ARG A 72 11.50 14.85 -24.93
CA ARG A 72 11.93 13.63 -24.23
C ARG A 72 13.21 13.82 -23.43
N SER A 73 14.20 14.54 -23.95
CA SER A 73 15.46 14.81 -23.25
C SER A 73 15.21 15.50 -21.90
N VAL A 74 14.30 16.45 -21.87
CA VAL A 74 13.90 17.18 -20.68
C VAL A 74 13.05 16.31 -19.73
N LEU A 75 12.04 15.61 -20.26
CA LEU A 75 11.06 14.88 -19.45
C LEU A 75 11.60 13.56 -18.90
N GLU A 76 12.41 12.82 -19.66
CA GLU A 76 12.98 11.53 -19.27
C GLU A 76 14.39 11.61 -18.67
N GLY A 77 15.04 12.75 -18.75
CA GLY A 77 16.38 13.06 -18.23
C GLY A 77 16.48 14.50 -17.79
N GLY A 78 17.67 15.12 -17.94
CA GLY A 78 17.88 16.56 -17.72
C GLY A 78 17.44 17.06 -16.33
N PRO A 79 16.73 18.20 -16.28
CA PRO A 79 16.34 18.85 -15.03
C PRO A 79 15.39 18.00 -14.18
N VAL A 80 15.33 18.26 -12.87
CA VAL A 80 14.33 17.68 -11.98
C VAL A 80 12.95 18.24 -12.31
N LYS A 81 11.97 17.38 -12.59
CA LYS A 81 10.57 17.82 -12.74
C LYS A 81 9.93 17.97 -11.37
N ALA A 82 9.61 19.19 -10.99
CA ALA A 82 8.80 19.51 -9.82
C ALA A 82 7.32 19.36 -10.20
N LEU A 83 6.63 18.44 -9.53
CA LEU A 83 5.24 18.07 -9.79
C LEU A 83 4.42 18.10 -8.50
N HIS A 84 3.09 18.08 -8.64
CA HIS A 84 2.19 17.87 -7.51
C HIS A 84 1.26 16.70 -7.78
N ASN A 85 1.43 15.58 -7.05
CA ASN A 85 0.80 14.29 -7.36
C ASN A 85 1.24 13.76 -8.74
N GLY A 86 2.55 13.80 -8.99
CA GLY A 86 3.18 13.46 -10.27
C GLY A 86 2.90 12.06 -10.80
N LYS A 87 2.28 11.19 -10.00
CA LYS A 87 1.73 9.91 -10.45
C LYS A 87 0.65 10.12 -11.54
N PHE A 88 -0.17 11.16 -11.40
CA PHE A 88 -1.19 11.51 -12.37
C PHE A 88 -0.56 11.91 -13.72
N ASP A 89 0.38 12.82 -13.69
CA ASP A 89 1.09 13.34 -14.87
C ASP A 89 1.86 12.22 -15.58
N HIS A 90 2.59 11.43 -14.80
CA HIS A 90 3.32 10.28 -15.32
C HIS A 90 2.39 9.29 -16.02
N SER A 91 1.23 8.99 -15.41
CA SER A 91 0.27 8.04 -15.98
C SER A 91 -0.22 8.47 -17.37
N PHE A 92 -0.51 9.77 -17.55
CA PHE A 92 -0.95 10.29 -18.84
C PHE A 92 0.18 10.35 -19.87
N LEU A 93 1.34 10.87 -19.50
CA LEU A 93 2.49 10.99 -20.40
C LEU A 93 2.98 9.61 -20.86
N TRP A 94 3.02 8.64 -19.94
CA TRP A 94 3.36 7.28 -20.28
C TRP A 94 2.31 6.62 -21.19
N ALA A 95 1.04 6.70 -20.83
CA ALA A 95 -0.03 6.04 -21.58
C ALA A 95 -0.27 6.63 -22.98
N LYS A 96 -0.01 7.95 -23.17
CA LYS A 96 -0.32 8.64 -24.44
C LYS A 96 0.89 8.84 -25.34
N HIS A 97 2.08 9.04 -24.75
CA HIS A 97 3.29 9.39 -25.48
C HIS A 97 4.47 8.46 -25.20
N GLY A 98 4.33 7.48 -24.30
CA GLY A 98 5.41 6.59 -23.88
C GLY A 98 6.57 7.36 -23.20
N ILE A 99 6.28 8.53 -22.60
CA ILE A 99 7.26 9.37 -21.91
C ILE A 99 7.25 9.03 -20.41
N SER A 100 8.42 8.69 -19.89
CA SER A 100 8.62 8.33 -18.48
C SER A 100 9.30 9.47 -17.73
N LEU A 101 8.53 10.18 -16.89
CA LEU A 101 9.06 11.31 -16.11
C LEU A 101 10.17 10.87 -15.15
N SER A 102 11.39 11.40 -15.32
CA SER A 102 12.54 11.13 -14.46
C SER A 102 13.67 12.18 -14.73
N PRO A 103 14.41 12.64 -13.71
CA PRO A 103 14.10 12.58 -12.29
C PRO A 103 12.91 13.48 -11.92
N LEU A 104 12.20 13.17 -10.85
CA LEU A 104 11.07 13.97 -10.39
C LEU A 104 11.18 14.31 -8.89
N PHE A 105 10.50 15.41 -8.50
CA PHE A 105 10.25 15.82 -7.13
C PHE A 105 8.74 16.06 -6.95
N ASP A 106 8.09 15.25 -6.14
CA ASP A 106 6.65 15.37 -5.90
C ASP A 106 6.37 16.17 -4.63
N THR A 107 5.81 17.37 -4.79
CA THR A 107 5.53 18.30 -3.70
C THR A 107 4.44 17.79 -2.74
N MET A 108 3.48 16.99 -3.24
CA MET A 108 2.48 16.35 -2.38
C MET A 108 3.12 15.27 -1.50
N LEU A 109 3.92 14.40 -2.06
CA LEU A 109 4.62 13.35 -1.30
C LEU A 109 5.63 13.95 -0.31
N ALA A 110 6.33 15.02 -0.69
CA ALA A 110 7.23 15.75 0.21
C ALA A 110 6.49 16.29 1.43
N ALA A 111 5.34 16.95 1.24
CA ALA A 111 4.52 17.46 2.34
C ALA A 111 3.98 16.32 3.23
N GLN A 112 3.55 15.21 2.65
CA GLN A 112 3.09 14.04 3.40
C GLN A 112 4.20 13.40 4.26
N LEU A 113 5.42 13.34 3.75
CA LEU A 113 6.59 12.86 4.52
C LEU A 113 6.90 13.77 5.71
N LEU A 114 6.85 15.10 5.52
CA LEU A 114 7.09 16.09 6.57
C LEU A 114 6.03 16.05 7.67
N ASP A 115 4.80 15.74 7.35
CA ASP A 115 3.71 15.57 8.33
C ASP A 115 3.89 14.30 9.19
N GLY A 116 4.69 13.33 8.75
CA GLY A 116 5.05 12.15 9.55
C GLY A 116 3.86 11.30 9.97
N GLY A 117 2.83 11.23 9.11
CA GLY A 117 1.61 10.43 9.35
C GLY A 117 0.62 11.07 10.32
N GLU A 118 0.73 12.34 10.60
CA GLU A 118 -0.34 13.11 11.23
C GLU A 118 -1.46 13.32 10.21
N TYR A 119 -2.68 12.98 10.60
CA TYR A 119 -3.85 13.07 9.72
C TYR A 119 -4.63 14.37 9.99
N GLY A 120 -5.34 14.85 8.97
CA GLY A 120 -6.28 15.97 9.09
C GLY A 120 -5.93 17.20 8.27
N THR A 121 -4.81 17.20 7.55
CA THR A 121 -4.43 18.28 6.64
C THR A 121 -4.77 17.92 5.19
N SER A 122 -5.14 18.94 4.39
CA SER A 122 -5.27 18.81 2.95
C SER A 122 -3.89 18.81 2.29
N TYR A 123 -3.73 17.94 1.28
CA TYR A 123 -2.53 17.87 0.44
C TYR A 123 -2.82 18.34 -1.01
N ALA A 124 -3.90 19.05 -1.24
CA ALA A 124 -4.12 19.71 -2.52
C ALA A 124 -3.07 20.83 -2.72
N LEU A 125 -2.69 21.11 -3.97
CA LEU A 125 -1.62 22.06 -4.30
C LEU A 125 -1.79 23.39 -3.56
N GLU A 126 -3.00 23.94 -3.57
CA GLU A 126 -3.32 25.20 -2.91
C GLU A 126 -3.08 25.15 -1.38
N ALA A 127 -3.44 24.05 -0.72
CA ALA A 127 -3.24 23.91 0.73
C ALA A 127 -1.76 23.75 1.09
N VAL A 128 -0.99 23.10 0.22
CA VAL A 128 0.46 22.94 0.41
C VAL A 128 1.17 24.24 0.11
N ALA A 129 0.78 24.97 -0.95
CA ALA A 129 1.32 26.28 -1.27
C ALA A 129 1.03 27.32 -0.16
N GLU A 130 -0.19 27.37 0.35
CA GLU A 130 -0.56 28.22 1.49
C GLU A 130 0.32 27.93 2.71
N ARG A 131 0.54 26.64 3.03
CA ARG A 131 1.31 26.21 4.23
C ARG A 131 2.80 26.56 4.13
N TYR A 132 3.40 26.43 2.95
CA TYR A 132 4.85 26.54 2.79
C TYR A 132 5.31 27.85 2.13
N LEU A 133 4.42 28.55 1.41
CA LEU A 133 4.74 29.78 0.70
C LEU A 133 3.93 31.00 1.18
N ASP A 134 2.89 30.80 2.02
CA ASP A 134 1.87 31.83 2.37
C ASP A 134 1.17 32.40 1.12
N GLU A 135 1.08 31.61 0.04
CA GLU A 135 0.42 31.99 -1.22
C GLU A 135 -0.93 31.33 -1.38
N THR A 136 -1.96 32.12 -1.73
CA THR A 136 -3.30 31.63 -2.04
C THR A 136 -3.40 31.32 -3.54
N VAL A 137 -3.75 30.09 -3.89
CA VAL A 137 -3.96 29.63 -5.28
C VAL A 137 -5.46 29.63 -5.60
N ASP A 138 -5.86 30.22 -6.73
CA ASP A 138 -7.25 30.24 -7.21
C ASP A 138 -7.67 28.84 -7.69
N LYS A 139 -8.84 28.34 -7.22
CA LYS A 139 -9.37 27.01 -7.51
C LYS A 139 -10.39 26.97 -8.64
N THR A 140 -10.79 28.13 -9.15
CA THR A 140 -12.02 28.23 -9.94
C THR A 140 -11.92 27.54 -11.30
N ALA A 141 -10.74 27.49 -11.92
CA ALA A 141 -10.55 26.85 -13.23
C ALA A 141 -10.37 25.33 -13.19
N ARG A 142 -10.05 24.73 -12.05
CA ARG A 142 -9.78 23.28 -11.90
C ARG A 142 -10.91 22.35 -12.39
N ARG A 143 -12.16 22.83 -12.37
CA ARG A 143 -13.36 22.06 -12.75
C ARG A 143 -13.91 22.44 -14.11
N GLU A 144 -13.22 23.30 -14.85
CA GLU A 144 -13.64 23.72 -16.19
C GLU A 144 -13.45 22.58 -17.21
N ASP A 145 -14.17 22.67 -18.31
CA ASP A 145 -14.03 21.71 -19.43
C ASP A 145 -12.79 22.04 -20.24
N TRP A 146 -11.85 21.11 -20.27
CA TRP A 146 -10.60 21.23 -21.03
C TRP A 146 -10.71 20.63 -22.44
N SER A 147 -11.87 20.17 -22.87
CA SER A 147 -12.04 19.55 -24.18
C SER A 147 -12.31 20.54 -25.31
N GLY A 148 -12.80 21.75 -24.98
CA GLY A 148 -13.20 22.79 -25.91
C GLY A 148 -12.10 23.83 -26.23
N GLU A 149 -12.55 25.01 -26.68
CA GLU A 149 -11.68 26.17 -26.84
C GLU A 149 -11.20 26.67 -25.49
N LEU A 150 -9.92 27.02 -25.38
CA LEU A 150 -9.30 27.46 -24.14
C LEU A 150 -9.47 28.97 -23.96
N SER A 151 -9.94 29.38 -22.81
CA SER A 151 -9.98 30.77 -22.39
C SER A 151 -8.61 31.24 -21.89
N SER A 152 -8.35 32.56 -21.96
CA SER A 152 -7.13 33.15 -21.37
C SER A 152 -7.00 32.82 -19.89
N ARG A 153 -8.13 32.75 -19.16
CA ARG A 153 -8.15 32.40 -17.75
C ARG A 153 -7.66 30.97 -17.50
N GLN A 154 -8.04 30.01 -18.33
CA GLN A 154 -7.55 28.64 -18.24
C GLN A 154 -6.05 28.56 -18.50
N LEU A 155 -5.55 29.26 -19.51
CA LEU A 155 -4.13 29.32 -19.82
C LEU A 155 -3.30 29.96 -18.69
N GLU A 156 -3.79 31.07 -18.11
CA GLU A 156 -3.18 31.72 -16.96
C GLU A 156 -3.16 30.84 -15.71
N TYR A 157 -4.28 30.12 -15.44
CA TYR A 157 -4.38 29.16 -14.37
C TYR A 157 -3.35 28.05 -14.52
N ALA A 158 -3.31 27.40 -15.69
CA ALA A 158 -2.39 26.31 -15.99
C ALA A 158 -0.92 26.74 -15.89
N ALA A 159 -0.59 27.93 -16.40
CA ALA A 159 0.76 28.48 -16.32
C ALA A 159 1.20 28.76 -14.87
N ARG A 160 0.29 29.26 -14.03
CA ARG A 160 0.57 29.56 -12.64
C ARG A 160 0.77 28.27 -11.80
N ASP A 161 -0.03 27.22 -12.03
CA ASP A 161 0.07 25.95 -11.31
C ASP A 161 1.45 25.29 -11.54
N ALA A 162 2.00 25.36 -12.76
CA ALA A 162 3.36 24.90 -13.04
C ALA A 162 4.44 25.80 -12.41
N ALA A 163 4.27 27.13 -12.48
CA ALA A 163 5.25 28.07 -11.98
C ALA A 163 5.44 28.03 -10.46
N ILE A 164 4.35 27.83 -9.70
CA ILE A 164 4.39 27.77 -8.22
C ILE A 164 5.14 26.53 -7.71
N LEU A 165 5.28 25.48 -8.53
CA LEU A 165 5.96 24.26 -8.13
C LEU A 165 7.44 24.46 -7.85
N LEU A 166 8.09 25.43 -8.49
CA LEU A 166 9.52 25.69 -8.29
C LEU A 166 9.83 26.27 -6.89
N PRO A 167 9.24 27.41 -6.47
CA PRO A 167 9.44 27.90 -5.12
C PRO A 167 8.94 26.92 -4.06
N LEU A 168 7.85 26.17 -4.34
CA LEU A 168 7.34 25.15 -3.43
C LEU A 168 8.33 23.98 -3.27
N ARG A 169 8.94 23.52 -4.38
CA ARG A 169 10.02 22.53 -4.34
C ARG A 169 11.16 22.97 -3.44
N GLU A 170 11.64 24.19 -3.58
CA GLU A 170 12.78 24.68 -2.78
C GLU A 170 12.46 24.66 -1.28
N ARG A 171 11.32 25.19 -0.89
CA ARG A 171 10.90 25.20 0.52
C ARG A 171 10.72 23.80 1.10
N LEU A 172 10.12 22.90 0.32
CA LEU A 172 9.93 21.51 0.75
C LEU A 172 11.27 20.73 0.77
N ARG A 173 12.19 21.00 -0.18
CA ARG A 173 13.52 20.40 -0.21
C ARG A 173 14.33 20.81 1.04
N GLU A 174 14.35 22.09 1.38
CA GLU A 174 15.00 22.60 2.60
C GLU A 174 14.40 21.96 3.86
N ALA A 175 13.07 21.83 3.93
CA ALA A 175 12.39 21.20 5.06
C ALA A 175 12.71 19.70 5.17
N LEU A 176 12.72 18.95 4.04
CA LEU A 176 13.12 17.56 4.02
C LEU A 176 14.57 17.36 4.46
N GLU A 177 15.48 18.22 4.02
CA GLU A 177 16.90 18.18 4.40
C GLU A 177 17.06 18.45 5.91
N SER A 178 16.42 19.51 6.43
CA SER A 178 16.48 19.87 7.85
C SER A 178 15.94 18.78 8.76
N GLU A 179 14.94 18.04 8.31
CA GLU A 179 14.33 16.91 9.02
C GLU A 179 15.05 15.57 8.72
N GLY A 180 16.10 15.55 7.90
CA GLY A 180 16.82 14.32 7.53
C GLY A 180 15.95 13.30 6.76
N LEU A 181 14.98 13.77 5.98
CA LEU A 181 14.04 12.97 5.20
C LEU A 181 14.46 12.78 3.73
N GLU A 182 15.58 13.37 3.32
CA GLU A 182 16.08 13.27 1.93
C GLU A 182 16.25 11.82 1.44
N PRO A 183 16.78 10.86 2.23
CA PRO A 183 16.91 9.49 1.74
C PRO A 183 15.58 8.83 1.43
N VAL A 184 14.57 9.00 2.29
CA VAL A 184 13.25 8.41 2.09
C VAL A 184 12.44 9.13 1.01
N SER A 185 12.61 10.44 0.83
CA SER A 185 11.95 11.18 -0.24
C SER A 185 12.41 10.70 -1.62
N LYS A 186 13.70 10.39 -1.79
CA LYS A 186 14.22 9.77 -3.02
C LYS A 186 13.58 8.42 -3.32
N ILE A 187 13.29 7.62 -2.28
CA ILE A 187 12.57 6.33 -2.44
C ILE A 187 11.14 6.58 -2.92
N GLU A 188 10.43 7.52 -2.28
CA GLU A 188 9.05 7.84 -2.67
C GLU A 188 8.97 8.38 -4.10
N PHE A 189 9.84 9.31 -4.46
CA PHE A 189 9.84 9.90 -5.79
C PHE A 189 10.18 8.87 -6.88
N ALA A 190 11.15 7.99 -6.64
CA ALA A 190 11.49 6.93 -7.57
C ALA A 190 10.36 5.91 -7.78
N ALA A 191 9.55 5.64 -6.75
CA ALA A 191 8.44 4.69 -6.82
C ALA A 191 7.24 5.20 -7.66
N VAL A 192 7.11 6.51 -7.89
CA VAL A 192 5.97 7.11 -8.61
C VAL A 192 5.74 6.46 -9.96
N ALA A 193 6.78 6.34 -10.77
CA ALA A 193 6.69 5.76 -12.11
C ALA A 193 6.27 4.28 -12.07
N ALA A 194 6.83 3.49 -11.16
CA ALA A 194 6.51 2.07 -11.03
C ALA A 194 5.04 1.88 -10.62
N ILE A 195 4.54 2.68 -9.69
CA ILE A 195 3.15 2.62 -9.24
C ILE A 195 2.19 3.06 -10.35
N ALA A 196 2.51 4.15 -11.06
CA ALA A 196 1.70 4.63 -12.18
C ALA A 196 1.58 3.58 -13.29
N GLU A 197 2.68 2.97 -13.69
CA GLU A 197 2.71 1.94 -14.74
C GLU A 197 2.01 0.65 -14.29
N MET A 198 2.14 0.26 -13.02
CA MET A 198 1.41 -0.87 -12.42
C MET A 198 -0.12 -0.64 -12.45
N GLU A 199 -0.58 0.56 -12.10
CA GLU A 199 -2.00 0.91 -12.19
C GLU A 199 -2.51 0.92 -13.64
N LEU A 200 -1.69 1.34 -14.58
CA LEU A 200 -2.02 1.32 -16.01
C LEU A 200 -2.10 -0.10 -16.56
N ALA A 201 -1.18 -0.97 -16.19
CA ALA A 201 -1.19 -2.37 -16.56
C ALA A 201 -2.41 -3.09 -16.00
N GLY A 202 -2.73 -2.90 -14.71
CA GLY A 202 -3.86 -3.52 -14.03
C GLY A 202 -3.77 -5.04 -13.97
N ILE A 203 -4.73 -5.68 -13.32
CA ILE A 203 -4.77 -7.14 -13.14
C ILE A 203 -6.02 -7.74 -13.80
N LYS A 204 -5.87 -8.89 -14.44
CA LYS A 204 -6.98 -9.60 -15.09
C LYS A 204 -7.70 -10.50 -14.12
N LEU A 205 -9.05 -10.43 -14.14
CA LEU A 205 -9.93 -11.32 -13.37
C LEU A 205 -10.64 -12.29 -14.34
N ASP A 206 -10.55 -13.58 -14.05
CA ASP A 206 -11.39 -14.61 -14.69
C ASP A 206 -12.81 -14.52 -14.10
N VAL A 207 -13.68 -13.84 -14.82
CA VAL A 207 -15.07 -13.59 -14.38
C VAL A 207 -15.87 -14.88 -14.24
N ALA A 208 -15.59 -15.91 -15.05
CA ALA A 208 -16.31 -17.17 -14.97
C ALA A 208 -15.98 -17.92 -13.66
N ARG A 209 -14.69 -18.05 -13.35
CA ARG A 209 -14.22 -18.62 -12.06
C ARG A 209 -14.72 -17.80 -10.88
N TRP A 210 -14.70 -16.48 -10.99
CA TRP A 210 -15.16 -15.57 -9.92
C TRP A 210 -16.64 -15.76 -9.59
N LYS A 211 -17.49 -15.86 -10.60
CA LYS A 211 -18.94 -16.11 -10.44
C LYS A 211 -19.22 -17.50 -9.87
N GLU A 212 -18.46 -18.51 -10.27
CA GLU A 212 -18.62 -19.85 -9.68
C GLU A 212 -18.22 -19.85 -8.21
N LEU A 213 -17.11 -19.20 -7.85
CA LEU A 213 -16.71 -19.01 -6.47
C LEU A 213 -17.78 -18.25 -5.66
N GLU A 214 -18.34 -17.19 -6.25
CA GLU A 214 -19.45 -16.44 -5.61
C GLU A 214 -20.62 -17.35 -5.27
N LYS A 215 -21.03 -18.22 -6.21
CA LYS A 215 -22.11 -19.17 -6.00
C LYS A 215 -21.80 -20.14 -4.87
N VAL A 216 -20.61 -20.74 -4.87
CA VAL A 216 -20.18 -21.69 -3.82
C VAL A 216 -20.15 -21.01 -2.43
N VAL A 217 -19.58 -19.81 -2.34
CA VAL A 217 -19.51 -19.08 -1.07
C VAL A 217 -20.90 -18.64 -0.60
N ARG A 218 -21.79 -18.27 -1.52
CA ARG A 218 -23.19 -17.93 -1.21
C ARG A 218 -23.94 -19.12 -0.65
N GLU A 219 -23.83 -20.30 -1.28
CA GLU A 219 -24.44 -21.53 -0.79
C GLU A 219 -23.92 -21.92 0.61
N ARG A 220 -22.61 -21.77 0.85
CA ARG A 220 -22.02 -22.00 2.17
C ARG A 220 -22.55 -21.01 3.22
N ARG A 221 -22.65 -19.73 2.88
CA ARG A 221 -23.20 -18.68 3.73
C ARG A 221 -24.66 -18.96 4.10
N ASP A 222 -25.48 -19.36 3.12
CA ASP A 222 -26.90 -19.64 3.35
C ASP A 222 -27.08 -20.85 4.27
N LYS A 223 -26.30 -21.91 4.08
CA LYS A 223 -26.26 -23.07 5.01
C LYS A 223 -25.79 -22.68 6.41
N ALA A 224 -24.81 -21.79 6.54
CA ALA A 224 -24.37 -21.28 7.84
C ALA A 224 -25.47 -20.43 8.51
N ALA A 225 -26.20 -19.63 7.75
CA ALA A 225 -27.35 -18.87 8.23
C ALA A 225 -28.46 -19.79 8.74
N GLU A 226 -28.84 -20.83 7.97
CA GLU A 226 -29.84 -21.82 8.36
C GLU A 226 -29.46 -22.56 9.64
N ARG A 227 -28.21 -23.00 9.78
CA ARG A 227 -27.71 -23.63 11.01
C ARG A 227 -27.77 -22.68 12.19
N LEU A 228 -27.37 -21.41 11.98
CA LEU A 228 -27.38 -20.40 13.02
C LEU A 228 -28.80 -20.08 13.48
N GLU A 229 -29.74 -19.88 12.55
CA GLU A 229 -31.14 -19.61 12.86
C GLU A 229 -31.80 -20.79 13.61
N ALA A 230 -31.44 -22.04 13.31
CA ALA A 230 -31.98 -23.22 13.98
C ALA A 230 -31.63 -23.32 15.47
N HIS A 231 -30.62 -22.57 15.95
CA HIS A 231 -30.30 -22.50 17.38
C HIS A 231 -31.27 -21.61 18.18
N PHE A 232 -32.00 -20.73 17.51
CA PHE A 232 -32.82 -19.74 18.18
C PHE A 232 -34.31 -20.11 18.08
N PRO A 233 -35.08 -19.97 19.15
CA PRO A 233 -36.54 -20.17 19.09
C PRO A 233 -37.15 -19.09 18.17
N PRO A 234 -38.27 -19.39 17.49
CA PRO A 234 -39.00 -18.40 16.74
C PRO A 234 -39.42 -17.24 17.65
N PRO A 235 -39.49 -15.99 17.14
CA PRO A 235 -39.94 -14.84 17.93
C PRO A 235 -41.30 -15.11 18.53
N ASP A 236 -41.49 -14.70 19.81
CA ASP A 236 -42.77 -14.86 20.51
C ASP A 236 -43.94 -14.27 19.73
N GLY A 237 -45.00 -15.06 19.54
CA GLY A 237 -46.23 -14.62 18.84
C GLY A 237 -46.21 -14.81 17.32
N VAL A 238 -45.16 -15.38 16.73
CA VAL A 238 -45.12 -15.74 15.32
C VAL A 238 -45.35 -17.22 15.16
N LEU A 239 -46.46 -17.64 14.60
CA LEU A 239 -46.69 -19.01 14.18
C LEU A 239 -45.68 -19.32 13.05
N PRO A 240 -44.97 -20.48 13.13
CA PRO A 240 -44.02 -20.89 12.10
C PRO A 240 -44.79 -21.31 10.83
N LEU A 241 -45.23 -20.35 10.07
CA LEU A 241 -45.62 -20.57 8.68
C LEU A 241 -44.34 -20.57 7.87
N GLU A 242 -43.99 -21.70 7.29
CA GLU A 242 -42.80 -21.85 6.44
C GLU A 242 -42.71 -20.67 5.45
N GLY A 243 -41.69 -19.83 5.61
CA GLY A 243 -41.36 -18.76 4.69
C GLY A 243 -41.94 -17.36 4.97
N LEU A 244 -42.78 -17.12 5.99
CA LEU A 244 -43.52 -15.85 6.22
C LEU A 244 -43.27 -15.13 7.56
N GLY A 245 -42.36 -15.59 8.41
CA GLY A 245 -42.00 -14.87 9.66
C GLY A 245 -40.88 -13.83 9.43
N PRO A 246 -40.77 -12.80 10.30
CA PRO A 246 -39.63 -11.91 10.27
C PRO A 246 -38.35 -12.70 10.59
N ARG A 247 -37.52 -12.89 9.57
CA ARG A 247 -36.23 -13.54 9.74
C ARG A 247 -35.31 -12.69 10.62
N LEU A 248 -34.55 -13.37 11.48
CA LEU A 248 -33.51 -12.72 12.29
C LEU A 248 -32.51 -12.01 11.38
N ASN A 249 -32.29 -10.70 11.58
CA ASN A 249 -31.22 -10.00 10.86
C ASN A 249 -29.87 -10.36 11.48
N LEU A 250 -29.20 -11.35 10.89
CA LEU A 250 -27.92 -11.88 11.35
C LEU A 250 -26.77 -10.83 11.30
N ASN A 251 -26.97 -9.72 10.62
CA ASN A 251 -26.03 -8.58 10.58
C ASN A 251 -26.31 -7.53 11.66
N SER A 252 -27.43 -7.65 12.42
CA SER A 252 -27.76 -6.74 13.51
C SER A 252 -27.14 -7.22 14.84
N PRO A 253 -26.16 -6.48 15.41
CA PRO A 253 -25.55 -6.85 16.69
C PRO A 253 -26.60 -6.98 17.81
N GLN A 254 -27.62 -6.10 17.82
CA GLN A 254 -28.66 -6.10 18.83
C GLN A 254 -29.54 -7.37 18.75
N GLN A 255 -30.04 -7.69 17.54
CA GLN A 255 -30.87 -8.89 17.36
C GLN A 255 -30.12 -10.19 17.68
N ILE A 256 -28.85 -10.26 17.33
CA ILE A 256 -27.99 -11.38 17.68
C ILE A 256 -27.80 -11.48 19.20
N THR A 257 -27.52 -10.37 19.90
CA THR A 257 -27.40 -10.38 21.37
C THR A 257 -28.69 -10.86 22.01
N ASP A 258 -29.86 -10.39 21.55
CA ASP A 258 -31.16 -10.80 22.07
C ASP A 258 -31.47 -12.28 21.79
N ALA A 259 -31.10 -12.78 20.59
CA ALA A 259 -31.26 -14.20 20.24
C ALA A 259 -30.37 -15.11 21.12
N PHE A 260 -29.11 -14.72 21.36
CA PHE A 260 -28.23 -15.47 22.28
C PHE A 260 -28.76 -15.49 23.70
N ARG A 261 -29.36 -14.38 24.19
CA ARG A 261 -29.98 -14.33 25.51
C ARG A 261 -31.17 -15.31 25.63
N GLN A 262 -31.95 -15.50 24.56
CA GLN A 262 -33.05 -16.47 24.56
C GLN A 262 -32.60 -17.93 24.77
N ILE A 263 -31.36 -18.24 24.38
CA ILE A 263 -30.76 -19.57 24.63
C ILE A 263 -29.87 -19.60 25.87
N GLY A 264 -29.99 -18.57 26.75
CA GLY A 264 -29.27 -18.53 28.04
C GLY A 264 -27.83 -18.04 27.96
N ILE A 265 -27.42 -17.44 26.85
CA ILE A 265 -26.05 -16.93 26.65
C ILE A 265 -26.07 -15.38 26.67
N GLU A 266 -25.50 -14.81 27.72
CA GLU A 266 -25.34 -13.35 27.82
C GLU A 266 -24.07 -12.90 27.09
N LEU A 267 -24.25 -12.05 26.05
CA LEU A 267 -23.16 -11.48 25.28
C LEU A 267 -23.01 -9.98 25.60
N PRO A 268 -21.85 -9.49 26.06
CA PRO A 268 -21.61 -8.05 26.23
C PRO A 268 -21.52 -7.33 24.88
N ASP A 269 -21.10 -8.02 23.84
CA ASP A 269 -21.05 -7.57 22.44
C ASP A 269 -20.93 -8.81 21.52
N THR A 270 -21.06 -8.57 20.21
CA THR A 270 -20.95 -9.64 19.20
C THR A 270 -19.62 -9.62 18.45
N ARG A 271 -18.56 -9.07 19.04
CA ARG A 271 -17.21 -9.03 18.42
C ARG A 271 -16.59 -10.43 18.38
N VAL A 272 -15.70 -10.64 17.41
CA VAL A 272 -15.06 -11.95 17.18
C VAL A 272 -14.46 -12.52 18.46
N TRP A 273 -13.68 -11.74 19.22
CA TRP A 273 -13.05 -12.23 20.46
C TRP A 273 -14.01 -12.51 21.62
N THR A 274 -15.21 -11.92 21.60
CA THR A 274 -16.28 -12.26 22.53
C THR A 274 -16.87 -13.63 22.16
N LEU A 275 -17.20 -13.80 20.88
CA LEU A 275 -17.77 -15.04 20.35
C LEU A 275 -16.82 -16.23 20.46
N LEU A 276 -15.51 -16.03 20.25
CA LEU A 276 -14.49 -17.10 20.41
C LEU A 276 -14.40 -17.67 21.82
N LYS A 277 -14.90 -16.97 22.85
CA LYS A 277 -14.93 -17.44 24.26
C LYS A 277 -16.20 -18.20 24.61
N VAL A 278 -17.19 -18.16 23.73
CA VAL A 278 -18.47 -18.84 23.95
C VAL A 278 -18.36 -20.27 23.45
N ASP A 279 -18.40 -21.23 24.37
CA ASP A 279 -18.42 -22.64 24.00
C ASP A 279 -19.84 -23.10 23.63
N HIS A 280 -20.31 -22.60 22.48
CA HIS A 280 -21.60 -22.98 21.92
C HIS A 280 -21.54 -22.98 20.39
N GLN A 281 -22.26 -23.89 19.74
CA GLN A 281 -22.24 -24.03 18.28
C GLN A 281 -22.78 -22.78 17.57
N ALA A 282 -23.81 -22.12 18.11
CA ALA A 282 -24.33 -20.87 17.57
C ALA A 282 -23.27 -19.77 17.42
N ALA A 283 -22.29 -19.69 18.35
CA ALA A 283 -21.20 -18.73 18.24
C ALA A 283 -20.26 -19.07 17.08
N ARG A 284 -19.97 -20.34 16.86
CA ARG A 284 -19.15 -20.84 15.74
C ARG A 284 -19.86 -20.60 14.40
N ASP A 285 -21.15 -20.91 14.31
CA ASP A 285 -21.95 -20.68 13.10
C ASP A 285 -22.10 -19.19 12.77
N LEU A 286 -22.21 -18.33 13.77
CA LEU A 286 -22.23 -16.87 13.58
C LEU A 286 -20.88 -16.35 13.05
N LEU A 287 -19.77 -16.85 13.54
CA LEU A 287 -18.42 -16.49 13.05
C LEU A 287 -18.26 -16.93 11.60
N GLU A 288 -18.65 -18.16 11.26
CA GLU A 288 -18.61 -18.67 9.88
C GLU A 288 -19.50 -17.85 8.95
N TYR A 289 -20.74 -17.60 9.34
CA TYR A 289 -21.67 -16.77 8.57
C TYR A 289 -21.07 -15.38 8.26
N ARG A 290 -20.52 -14.70 9.28
CA ARG A 290 -19.94 -13.36 9.13
C ARG A 290 -18.71 -13.34 8.22
N GLU A 291 -17.86 -14.35 8.32
CA GLU A 291 -16.71 -14.49 7.44
C GLU A 291 -17.14 -14.64 5.98
N LEU A 292 -18.09 -15.55 5.70
CA LEU A 292 -18.62 -15.79 4.37
C LEU A 292 -19.39 -14.56 3.83
N GLN A 293 -20.18 -13.89 4.67
CA GLN A 293 -20.89 -12.66 4.31
C GLN A 293 -19.92 -11.53 3.96
N LYS A 294 -18.82 -11.40 4.69
CA LYS A 294 -17.75 -10.45 4.36
C LYS A 294 -17.09 -10.80 3.02
N LYS A 295 -16.78 -12.07 2.76
CA LYS A 295 -16.21 -12.53 1.49
C LYS A 295 -17.13 -12.20 0.31
N LEU A 296 -18.42 -12.40 0.45
CA LEU A 296 -19.42 -12.03 -0.56
C LEU A 296 -19.49 -10.52 -0.77
N GLY A 297 -19.86 -9.77 0.25
CA GLY A 297 -20.19 -8.34 0.09
C GLY A 297 -18.95 -7.47 -0.19
N THR A 298 -17.76 -7.84 0.32
CA THR A 298 -16.56 -7.03 0.12
C THR A 298 -15.87 -7.34 -1.22
N TYR A 299 -15.87 -8.62 -1.64
CA TYR A 299 -15.08 -9.04 -2.80
C TYR A 299 -15.96 -9.58 -3.94
N LEU A 300 -16.69 -10.68 -3.72
CA LEU A 300 -17.30 -11.46 -4.79
C LEU A 300 -18.39 -10.71 -5.56
N GLU A 301 -19.21 -9.94 -4.86
CA GLU A 301 -20.30 -9.17 -5.46
C GLU A 301 -19.83 -7.85 -6.10
N THR A 302 -18.63 -7.36 -5.76
CA THR A 302 -18.19 -6.02 -6.15
C THR A 302 -17.07 -5.99 -7.17
N TYR A 303 -16.09 -6.90 -7.13
CA TYR A 303 -14.85 -6.79 -7.89
C TYR A 303 -15.05 -6.83 -9.41
N ALA A 304 -16.00 -7.62 -9.90
CA ALA A 304 -16.30 -7.69 -11.33
C ALA A 304 -16.78 -6.34 -11.92
N SER A 305 -17.38 -5.47 -11.09
CA SER A 305 -17.83 -4.14 -11.50
C SER A 305 -16.68 -3.15 -11.76
N PHE A 306 -15.48 -3.44 -11.25
CA PHE A 306 -14.28 -2.62 -11.47
C PHE A 306 -13.51 -2.99 -12.74
N ILE A 307 -13.97 -4.01 -13.49
CA ILE A 307 -13.33 -4.36 -14.77
C ILE A 307 -13.58 -3.24 -15.77
N HIS A 308 -12.49 -2.64 -16.25
CA HIS A 308 -12.59 -1.55 -17.21
C HIS A 308 -13.00 -2.10 -18.60
N PRO A 309 -14.04 -1.55 -19.26
CA PRO A 309 -14.62 -2.14 -20.46
C PRO A 309 -13.68 -2.19 -21.68
N LYS A 310 -12.72 -1.27 -21.77
CA LYS A 310 -11.76 -1.23 -22.89
C LYS A 310 -10.58 -2.19 -22.70
N THR A 311 -10.15 -2.43 -21.45
CA THR A 311 -8.96 -3.24 -21.18
C THR A 311 -9.29 -4.65 -20.70
N GLY A 312 -10.51 -4.88 -20.20
CA GLY A 312 -10.89 -6.14 -19.56
C GLY A 312 -10.18 -6.41 -18.22
N ARG A 313 -9.51 -5.41 -17.64
CA ARG A 313 -8.68 -5.54 -16.44
C ARG A 313 -9.18 -4.63 -15.32
N ILE A 314 -8.83 -4.97 -14.09
CA ILE A 314 -9.04 -4.14 -12.90
C ILE A 314 -7.82 -3.24 -12.71
N HIS A 315 -8.04 -1.93 -12.60
CA HIS A 315 -7.03 -0.91 -12.42
C HIS A 315 -7.22 -0.23 -11.06
N ALA A 316 -6.68 -0.86 -10.03
CA ALA A 316 -6.75 -0.34 -8.67
C ALA A 316 -5.90 0.93 -8.52
N ASN A 317 -6.26 1.80 -7.59
CA ASN A 317 -5.52 3.02 -7.28
C ASN A 317 -4.69 2.83 -6.01
N PHE A 318 -3.37 3.01 -6.11
CA PHE A 318 -2.43 2.88 -5.00
C PHE A 318 -2.02 4.25 -4.46
N LEU A 319 -2.08 4.43 -3.16
CA LEU A 319 -1.74 5.66 -2.45
C LEU A 319 -0.44 5.45 -1.65
N GLN A 320 0.60 6.26 -1.96
CA GLN A 320 1.95 6.03 -1.44
C GLN A 320 2.12 6.36 0.04
N CYS A 321 1.76 7.57 0.47
CA CYS A 321 2.01 8.06 1.83
C CYS A 321 0.73 8.17 2.68
N ARG A 322 -0.33 7.40 2.33
CA ARG A 322 -1.61 7.45 3.06
C ARG A 322 -1.58 6.72 4.39
N VAL A 323 -0.73 5.72 4.53
CA VAL A 323 -0.58 4.93 5.76
C VAL A 323 0.65 5.42 6.52
N PRO A 324 0.56 5.63 7.85
CA PRO A 324 1.68 6.16 8.65
C PRO A 324 2.96 5.35 8.57
N THR A 325 2.86 4.04 8.36
CA THR A 325 4.01 3.15 8.16
C THR A 325 4.67 3.30 6.79
N GLY A 326 4.13 4.12 5.89
CA GLY A 326 4.61 4.22 4.52
C GLY A 326 4.20 3.05 3.61
N ARG A 327 3.45 2.05 4.09
CA ARG A 327 2.88 1.02 3.21
C ARG A 327 1.97 1.64 2.17
N LEU A 328 1.89 1.04 1.00
CA LEU A 328 0.88 1.40 0.01
C LEU A 328 -0.52 1.11 0.56
N ALA A 329 -1.43 2.05 0.40
CA ALA A 329 -2.86 1.78 0.51
C ALA A 329 -3.44 1.56 -0.89
N CYS A 330 -4.52 0.79 -0.99
CA CYS A 330 -5.13 0.48 -2.27
C CYS A 330 -6.64 0.69 -2.21
N THR A 331 -7.21 1.27 -3.28
CA THR A 331 -8.64 1.57 -3.40
C THR A 331 -9.13 1.31 -4.82
N ASN A 332 -10.42 1.17 -4.99
CA ASN A 332 -11.13 1.09 -6.29
C ASN A 332 -10.67 -0.05 -7.24
N PRO A 333 -10.69 -1.33 -6.82
CA PRO A 333 -10.92 -1.89 -5.50
C PRO A 333 -9.63 -2.07 -4.69
N ASN A 334 -9.75 -2.47 -3.41
CA ASN A 334 -8.57 -2.79 -2.60
C ASN A 334 -8.04 -4.19 -2.89
N VAL A 335 -7.25 -4.34 -3.94
CA VAL A 335 -6.67 -5.64 -4.35
C VAL A 335 -5.63 -6.19 -3.35
N GLN A 336 -5.14 -5.37 -2.41
CA GLN A 336 -4.24 -5.81 -1.34
C GLN A 336 -4.95 -6.59 -0.22
N GLN A 337 -6.29 -6.55 -0.19
CA GLN A 337 -7.10 -7.25 0.81
C GLN A 337 -7.80 -8.50 0.25
N VAL A 338 -7.52 -8.89 -0.98
CA VAL A 338 -8.00 -10.16 -1.55
C VAL A 338 -7.62 -11.30 -0.60
N PRO A 339 -8.56 -12.18 -0.22
CA PRO A 339 -8.26 -13.30 0.65
C PRO A 339 -7.09 -14.15 0.16
N HIS A 340 -6.25 -14.62 1.10
CA HIS A 340 -5.06 -15.40 0.77
C HIS A 340 -5.36 -16.83 0.34
N GLU A 341 -6.61 -17.28 0.49
CA GLU A 341 -7.04 -18.60 0.06
C GLU A 341 -6.91 -18.74 -1.46
N ASP A 342 -6.33 -19.86 -1.88
CA ASP A 342 -6.06 -20.15 -3.28
C ASP A 342 -7.30 -20.01 -4.17
N GLU A 343 -8.50 -20.33 -3.65
CA GLU A 343 -9.76 -20.22 -4.37
C GLU A 343 -10.05 -18.79 -4.88
N PHE A 344 -9.63 -17.76 -4.13
CA PHE A 344 -9.74 -16.35 -4.54
C PHE A 344 -8.60 -15.95 -5.48
N ARG A 345 -7.36 -16.30 -5.14
CA ARG A 345 -6.18 -15.92 -5.91
C ARG A 345 -6.15 -16.55 -7.29
N ARG A 346 -6.64 -17.79 -7.45
CA ARG A 346 -6.78 -18.50 -8.74
C ARG A 346 -7.70 -17.81 -9.75
N CYS A 347 -8.55 -16.89 -9.29
CA CYS A 347 -9.38 -16.11 -10.19
C CYS A 347 -8.64 -14.95 -10.86
N PHE A 348 -7.47 -14.56 -10.36
CA PHE A 348 -6.63 -13.55 -11.00
C PHE A 348 -5.61 -14.26 -11.89
N VAL A 349 -5.66 -13.99 -13.18
CA VAL A 349 -4.99 -14.79 -14.22
C VAL A 349 -4.13 -13.91 -15.13
N ALA A 350 -3.13 -14.51 -15.76
CA ALA A 350 -2.42 -13.89 -16.87
C ALA A 350 -3.27 -13.88 -18.15
N GLU A 351 -2.93 -13.03 -19.12
CA GLU A 351 -3.45 -13.10 -20.48
C GLU A 351 -3.04 -14.41 -21.16
N GLU A 352 -3.75 -14.78 -22.23
CA GLU A 352 -3.39 -15.97 -23.02
C GLU A 352 -1.97 -15.82 -23.61
N GLY A 353 -1.14 -16.83 -23.44
CA GLY A 353 0.28 -16.79 -23.82
C GLY A 353 1.21 -16.21 -22.78
N ASN A 354 0.67 -15.61 -21.70
CA ASN A 354 1.42 -15.05 -20.59
C ASN A 354 1.37 -15.92 -19.34
N VAL A 355 2.27 -15.61 -18.41
CA VAL A 355 2.31 -16.15 -17.05
C VAL A 355 2.54 -15.02 -16.04
N LEU A 356 2.23 -15.31 -14.78
CA LEU A 356 2.53 -14.46 -13.64
C LEU A 356 3.84 -14.91 -12.99
N VAL A 357 4.77 -14.01 -12.83
CA VAL A 357 5.95 -14.16 -11.98
C VAL A 357 5.64 -13.49 -10.65
N ILE A 358 5.58 -14.29 -9.59
CA ILE A 358 5.21 -13.86 -8.24
C ILE A 358 6.46 -13.94 -7.38
N ALA A 359 6.94 -12.80 -6.88
CA ALA A 359 8.12 -12.74 -6.03
C ALA A 359 7.77 -12.12 -4.67
N ASP A 360 8.30 -12.70 -3.61
CA ASP A 360 7.99 -12.35 -2.23
C ASP A 360 9.25 -12.33 -1.38
N TYR A 361 9.39 -11.32 -0.54
CA TYR A 361 10.49 -11.30 0.42
C TYR A 361 10.31 -12.35 1.50
N SER A 362 11.32 -13.18 1.70
CA SER A 362 11.30 -14.17 2.77
C SER A 362 11.53 -13.51 4.14
N GLN A 363 10.47 -13.39 4.93
CA GLN A 363 10.51 -12.92 6.33
C GLN A 363 11.14 -11.53 6.50
N ILE A 364 10.89 -10.57 5.59
CA ILE A 364 11.58 -9.28 5.56
C ILE A 364 11.48 -8.51 6.88
N GLU A 365 10.32 -8.51 7.56
CA GLU A 365 10.15 -7.80 8.82
C GLU A 365 10.99 -8.42 9.95
N LEU A 366 11.16 -9.74 9.99
CA LEU A 366 12.03 -10.40 10.96
C LEU A 366 13.52 -10.16 10.64
N ARG A 367 13.88 -10.08 9.36
CA ARG A 367 15.24 -9.68 8.94
C ARG A 367 15.54 -8.22 9.34
N ILE A 368 14.57 -7.32 9.18
CA ILE A 368 14.70 -5.94 9.66
C ILE A 368 14.83 -5.92 11.18
N LEU A 369 14.03 -6.68 11.91
CA LEU A 369 14.12 -6.75 13.37
C LEU A 369 15.49 -7.29 13.82
N ALA A 370 16.05 -8.28 13.12
CA ALA A 370 17.41 -8.77 13.34
C ALA A 370 18.46 -7.66 13.10
N GLU A 371 18.32 -6.92 11.98
CA GLU A 371 19.21 -5.82 11.62
C GLU A 371 19.27 -4.73 12.68
N VAL A 372 18.09 -4.29 13.18
CA VAL A 372 17.98 -3.15 14.11
C VAL A 372 18.21 -3.53 15.58
N SER A 373 17.87 -4.76 15.96
CA SER A 373 18.11 -5.25 17.33
C SER A 373 19.54 -5.72 17.56
N GLU A 374 20.23 -6.15 16.49
CA GLU A 374 21.53 -6.81 16.53
C GLU A 374 21.56 -8.02 17.48
N ASP A 375 20.44 -8.71 17.60
CA ASP A 375 20.34 -9.93 18.38
C ASP A 375 21.11 -11.05 17.69
N SER A 376 22.10 -11.64 18.38
CA SER A 376 22.97 -12.65 17.79
C SER A 376 22.21 -13.89 17.33
N GLY A 377 21.19 -14.30 18.10
CA GLY A 377 20.37 -15.46 17.73
C GLY A 377 19.61 -15.25 16.41
N PHE A 378 19.05 -14.05 16.21
CA PHE A 378 18.36 -13.68 14.96
C PHE A 378 19.34 -13.52 13.80
N VAL A 379 20.42 -12.73 13.99
CA VAL A 379 21.41 -12.44 12.95
C VAL A 379 22.08 -13.73 12.46
N GLU A 380 22.56 -14.57 13.39
CA GLU A 380 23.22 -15.83 13.02
C GLU A 380 22.28 -16.81 12.31
N ALA A 381 21.01 -16.92 12.75
CA ALA A 381 20.04 -17.77 12.09
C ALA A 381 19.88 -17.39 10.61
N PHE A 382 19.71 -16.09 10.32
CA PHE A 382 19.59 -15.62 8.94
C PHE A 382 20.90 -15.74 8.14
N GLN A 383 22.05 -15.46 8.74
CA GLN A 383 23.35 -15.63 8.07
C GLN A 383 23.67 -17.08 7.70
N LYS A 384 23.17 -18.04 8.50
CA LYS A 384 23.29 -19.48 8.24
C LYS A 384 22.23 -20.03 7.28
N GLY A 385 21.28 -19.17 6.83
CA GLY A 385 20.13 -19.58 6.00
C GLY A 385 19.14 -20.47 6.75
N GLU A 386 19.08 -20.38 8.07
CA GLU A 386 18.15 -21.17 8.89
C GLU A 386 16.75 -20.57 8.89
N ASP A 387 15.75 -21.43 8.94
CA ASP A 387 14.36 -21.01 9.14
C ASP A 387 14.16 -20.57 10.61
N LEU A 388 14.08 -19.25 10.84
CA LEU A 388 13.94 -18.68 12.18
C LEU A 388 12.73 -19.24 12.92
N HIS A 389 11.61 -19.55 12.23
CA HIS A 389 10.44 -20.15 12.87
C HIS A 389 10.73 -21.57 13.36
N ARG A 390 11.55 -22.33 12.63
CA ARG A 390 12.00 -23.66 13.04
C ARG A 390 12.97 -23.59 14.21
N VAL A 391 13.90 -22.63 14.18
CA VAL A 391 14.82 -22.36 15.29
C VAL A 391 14.07 -22.01 16.56
N THR A 392 13.13 -21.07 16.47
CA THR A 392 12.28 -20.67 17.59
C THR A 392 11.44 -21.86 18.11
N ALA A 393 10.85 -22.68 17.20
CA ALA A 393 10.09 -23.85 17.60
C ALA A 393 10.95 -24.89 18.35
N ALA A 394 12.15 -25.17 17.85
CA ALA A 394 13.09 -26.10 18.50
C ALA A 394 13.35 -25.69 19.94
N THR A 395 13.66 -24.40 20.15
CA THR A 395 13.92 -23.85 21.48
C THR A 395 12.69 -23.92 22.39
N MET A 396 11.52 -23.49 21.89
CA MET A 396 10.28 -23.43 22.68
C MET A 396 9.70 -24.80 23.07
N PHE A 397 9.87 -25.78 22.20
CA PHE A 397 9.35 -27.13 22.44
C PHE A 397 10.42 -28.09 22.98
N GLY A 398 11.66 -27.64 23.17
CA GLY A 398 12.77 -28.43 23.68
C GLY A 398 13.11 -29.63 22.78
N VAL A 399 13.04 -29.45 21.46
CA VAL A 399 13.29 -30.49 20.47
C VAL A 399 14.42 -30.07 19.50
N GLU A 400 15.06 -31.05 18.89
CA GLU A 400 16.06 -30.76 17.83
C GLU A 400 15.36 -30.15 16.61
N LYS A 401 16.07 -29.27 15.88
CA LYS A 401 15.53 -28.54 14.72
C LYS A 401 14.93 -29.45 13.63
N GLU A 402 15.55 -30.60 13.43
CA GLU A 402 15.23 -31.57 12.38
C GLU A 402 13.88 -32.26 12.63
N VAL A 403 13.48 -32.41 13.91
CA VAL A 403 12.24 -33.09 14.30
C VAL A 403 11.08 -32.11 14.57
N VAL A 404 11.28 -30.79 14.38
CA VAL A 404 10.20 -29.79 14.50
C VAL A 404 9.08 -30.09 13.50
N THR A 405 7.87 -30.29 14.02
CA THR A 405 6.68 -30.56 13.19
C THR A 405 6.18 -29.30 12.50
N LYS A 406 5.29 -29.47 11.50
CA LYS A 406 4.64 -28.35 10.81
C LYS A 406 3.79 -27.51 11.76
N GLU A 407 3.13 -28.14 12.71
CA GLU A 407 2.28 -27.50 13.73
C GLU A 407 3.12 -26.66 14.69
N GLN A 408 4.25 -27.21 15.19
CA GLN A 408 5.18 -26.51 16.06
C GLN A 408 5.80 -25.29 15.34
N ARG A 409 6.25 -25.48 14.08
CA ARG A 409 6.74 -24.37 13.25
C ARG A 409 5.67 -23.31 13.03
N SER A 410 4.42 -23.70 12.79
CA SER A 410 3.31 -22.76 12.61
C SER A 410 2.98 -22.01 13.90
N ALA A 411 3.06 -22.68 15.07
CA ALA A 411 2.92 -22.02 16.37
C ALA A 411 4.04 -20.99 16.58
N ALA A 412 5.29 -21.36 16.35
CA ALA A 412 6.45 -20.46 16.46
C ALA A 412 6.34 -19.28 15.48
N LYS A 413 5.84 -19.51 14.24
CA LYS A 413 5.55 -18.42 13.30
C LYS A 413 4.59 -17.40 13.89
N ARG A 414 3.48 -17.86 14.48
CA ARG A 414 2.51 -16.96 15.13
C ARG A 414 3.12 -16.20 16.31
N ILE A 415 4.02 -16.84 17.08
CA ILE A 415 4.71 -16.23 18.21
C ILE A 415 5.73 -15.19 17.73
N ASN A 416 6.61 -15.54 16.79
CA ASN A 416 7.60 -14.62 16.25
C ASN A 416 6.95 -13.32 15.74
N PHE A 417 5.92 -13.43 14.90
CA PHE A 417 5.19 -12.25 14.44
C PHE A 417 4.40 -11.56 15.56
N GLY A 418 3.75 -12.35 16.43
CA GLY A 418 3.01 -11.79 17.56
C GLY A 418 3.87 -10.93 18.47
N LEU A 419 5.05 -11.39 18.82
CA LEU A 419 5.97 -10.69 19.73
C LEU A 419 6.71 -9.56 19.03
N ALA A 420 7.11 -9.73 17.76
CA ALA A 420 7.64 -8.63 16.95
C ALA A 420 6.66 -7.45 16.88
N TYR A 421 5.34 -7.73 16.93
CA TYR A 421 4.27 -6.72 16.97
C TYR A 421 3.81 -6.30 18.37
N GLY A 422 4.56 -6.66 19.42
CA GLY A 422 4.27 -6.25 20.79
C GLY A 422 2.98 -6.85 21.37
N ARG A 423 2.57 -8.04 20.93
CA ARG A 423 1.40 -8.74 21.50
C ARG A 423 1.70 -9.19 22.92
N GLY A 424 0.75 -8.93 23.82
CA GLY A 424 0.84 -9.39 25.20
C GLY A 424 0.21 -10.80 25.39
N PRO A 425 0.34 -11.38 26.62
CA PRO A 425 -0.08 -12.75 26.93
C PRO A 425 -1.53 -13.06 26.56
N LYS A 426 -2.46 -12.16 26.87
CA LYS A 426 -3.89 -12.33 26.57
C LYS A 426 -4.19 -12.45 25.06
N SER A 427 -3.48 -11.70 24.22
CA SER A 427 -3.67 -11.77 22.76
C SER A 427 -2.98 -13.00 22.17
N LEU A 428 -1.83 -13.37 22.72
CA LEU A 428 -1.08 -14.54 22.29
C LEU A 428 -1.81 -15.83 22.66
N SER A 429 -2.32 -15.93 23.89
CA SER A 429 -3.08 -17.12 24.37
C SER A 429 -4.26 -17.44 23.46
N ALA A 430 -5.04 -16.41 23.08
CA ALA A 430 -6.17 -16.56 22.16
C ALA A 430 -5.73 -17.02 20.76
N GLN A 431 -4.54 -16.61 20.30
CA GLN A 431 -4.03 -16.93 18.96
C GLN A 431 -3.48 -18.36 18.86
N ILE A 432 -2.85 -18.85 19.92
CA ILE A 432 -2.22 -20.19 19.92
C ILE A 432 -3.06 -21.25 20.64
N GLY A 433 -4.22 -20.87 21.20
CA GLY A 433 -5.17 -21.79 21.83
C GLY A 433 -4.67 -22.31 23.20
N THR A 434 -4.04 -21.47 24.02
CA THR A 434 -3.56 -21.80 25.37
C THR A 434 -4.13 -20.83 26.42
N ASP A 435 -3.86 -21.07 27.69
CA ASP A 435 -4.16 -20.12 28.75
C ASP A 435 -3.16 -18.94 28.79
N GLU A 436 -3.51 -17.90 29.55
CA GLU A 436 -2.72 -16.65 29.60
C GLU A 436 -1.40 -16.86 30.36
N ASP A 437 -1.35 -17.75 31.35
CA ASP A 437 -0.14 -18.00 32.13
C ASP A 437 0.90 -18.74 31.28
N ARG A 438 0.47 -19.77 30.54
CA ARG A 438 1.34 -20.46 29.59
C ARG A 438 1.83 -19.53 28.47
N ALA A 439 0.95 -18.63 27.98
CA ALA A 439 1.36 -17.63 27.00
C ALA A 439 2.42 -16.67 27.57
N ARG A 440 2.33 -16.31 28.86
CA ARG A 440 3.33 -15.48 29.56
C ARG A 440 4.67 -16.20 29.66
N GLU A 441 4.67 -17.45 30.10
CA GLU A 441 5.88 -18.28 30.14
C GLU A 441 6.58 -18.34 28.78
N LEU A 442 5.82 -18.58 27.70
CA LEU A 442 6.34 -18.65 26.34
C LEU A 442 6.95 -17.30 25.86
N ILE A 443 6.37 -16.18 26.29
CA ILE A 443 6.92 -14.83 26.03
C ILE A 443 8.25 -14.65 26.77
N ASP A 444 8.30 -15.05 28.03
CA ASP A 444 9.50 -14.93 28.87
C ASP A 444 10.63 -15.83 28.35
N GLU A 445 10.32 -17.08 27.98
CA GLU A 445 11.25 -18.00 27.32
C GLU A 445 11.79 -17.44 26.00
N TYR A 446 10.90 -16.87 25.16
CA TYR A 446 11.28 -16.26 23.89
C TYR A 446 12.27 -15.11 24.11
N PHE A 447 11.97 -14.18 25.00
CA PHE A 447 12.84 -13.03 25.23
C PHE A 447 14.10 -13.38 26.04
N ALA A 448 14.11 -14.48 26.79
CA ALA A 448 15.34 -15.01 27.36
C ALA A 448 16.33 -15.47 26.28
N ASN A 449 15.81 -16.01 25.17
CA ASN A 449 16.63 -16.42 24.03
C ASN A 449 17.01 -15.23 23.09
N TYR A 450 16.18 -14.17 23.07
CA TYR A 450 16.37 -13.00 22.21
C TYR A 450 16.35 -11.68 23.02
N PRO A 451 17.30 -11.49 23.95
CA PRO A 451 17.27 -10.36 24.90
C PRO A 451 17.45 -9.01 24.24
N LYS A 452 18.20 -8.93 23.12
CA LYS A 452 18.38 -7.67 22.41
C LYS A 452 17.13 -7.29 21.61
N VAL A 453 16.35 -8.27 21.12
CA VAL A 453 15.03 -8.00 20.52
C VAL A 453 14.11 -7.38 21.55
N GLN A 454 14.02 -7.96 22.77
CA GLN A 454 13.22 -7.40 23.86
C GLN A 454 13.61 -5.97 24.19
N LYS A 455 14.92 -5.75 24.37
CA LYS A 455 15.46 -4.42 24.69
C LYS A 455 15.12 -3.40 23.61
N TYR A 456 15.33 -3.76 22.33
CA TYR A 456 15.02 -2.89 21.19
C TYR A 456 13.54 -2.47 21.18
N LEU A 457 12.62 -3.43 21.32
CA LEU A 457 11.18 -3.14 21.33
C LEU A 457 10.78 -2.23 22.51
N GLN A 458 11.34 -2.48 23.70
CA GLN A 458 11.08 -1.65 24.88
C GLN A 458 11.65 -0.24 24.74
N ASP A 459 12.89 -0.11 24.26
CA ASP A 459 13.55 1.17 24.04
C ASP A 459 12.80 2.00 22.99
N THR A 460 12.41 1.39 21.89
CA THR A 460 11.61 2.03 20.83
C THR A 460 10.28 2.56 21.37
N ALA A 461 9.56 1.74 22.16
CA ALA A 461 8.31 2.19 22.77
C ALA A 461 8.50 3.33 23.77
N ASN A 462 9.61 3.32 24.54
CA ASN A 462 9.94 4.38 25.49
C ASN A 462 10.39 5.66 24.76
N GLU A 463 11.13 5.53 23.66
CA GLU A 463 11.53 6.64 22.81
C GLU A 463 10.31 7.36 22.24
N ALA A 464 9.34 6.64 21.68
CA ALA A 464 8.10 7.23 21.17
C ALA A 464 7.35 8.01 22.24
N MET A 465 7.29 7.47 23.47
CA MET A 465 6.63 8.15 24.58
C MET A 465 7.36 9.43 25.01
N ARG A 466 8.69 9.48 24.87
CA ARG A 466 9.53 10.60 25.26
C ARG A 466 9.66 11.67 24.18
N THR A 467 9.98 11.26 22.94
CA THR A 467 10.31 12.16 21.84
C THR A 467 9.12 12.46 20.94
N ARG A 468 8.08 11.63 21.00
CA ARG A 468 6.91 11.63 20.11
C ARG A 468 7.27 11.44 18.63
N THR A 469 8.44 10.93 18.35
CA THR A 469 8.92 10.73 16.98
C THR A 469 9.75 9.46 16.93
N LEU A 470 9.56 8.65 15.91
CA LEU A 470 10.38 7.50 15.56
C LEU A 470 10.80 7.57 14.10
N ARG A 471 11.85 6.82 13.76
CA ARG A 471 12.39 6.75 12.40
C ARG A 471 12.53 5.31 11.93
N THR A 472 12.38 5.12 10.60
CA THR A 472 12.77 3.88 9.90
C THR A 472 14.25 3.90 9.56
N LEU A 473 14.75 2.78 9.00
CA LEU A 473 16.13 2.68 8.48
C LEU A 473 16.43 3.68 7.36
N SER A 474 15.43 4.08 6.59
CA SER A 474 15.57 5.08 5.53
C SER A 474 15.38 6.52 6.01
N GLY A 475 15.08 6.73 7.31
CA GLY A 475 14.84 8.04 7.89
C GLY A 475 13.39 8.50 7.89
N ARG A 476 12.42 7.73 7.35
CA ARG A 476 10.98 8.08 7.43
C ARG A 476 10.59 8.33 8.88
N ILE A 477 9.91 9.44 9.13
CA ILE A 477 9.42 9.80 10.46
C ILE A 477 7.97 9.36 10.68
N ARG A 478 7.65 9.02 11.93
CA ARG A 478 6.31 8.91 12.48
C ARG A 478 6.21 9.83 13.68
N LYS A 479 5.30 10.81 13.60
CA LYS A 479 4.96 11.68 14.70
C LYS A 479 3.80 11.08 15.48
N PHE A 480 3.93 11.04 16.81
CA PHE A 480 2.90 10.58 17.73
C PHE A 480 2.31 11.80 18.42
N GLY A 481 1.01 11.97 18.38
CA GLY A 481 0.32 13.10 18.99
C GLY A 481 0.58 13.24 20.50
N ASN A 482 -0.16 14.11 21.16
CA ASN A 482 0.03 14.34 22.60
C ASN A 482 -0.23 13.06 23.41
N THR A 483 0.79 12.63 24.16
CA THR A 483 0.74 11.42 24.99
C THR A 483 0.28 11.71 26.44
N SER A 484 0.03 12.98 26.79
CA SER A 484 -0.44 13.39 28.10
C SER A 484 -1.93 13.03 28.26
N GLY A 485 -2.29 12.44 29.39
CA GLY A 485 -3.69 12.10 29.70
C GLY A 485 -4.23 10.82 29.05
N LEU A 486 -3.40 10.07 28.30
CA LEU A 486 -3.82 8.78 27.74
C LEU A 486 -4.16 7.78 28.85
N SER A 487 -5.27 7.07 28.69
CA SER A 487 -5.61 5.89 29.49
C SER A 487 -4.57 4.78 29.34
N SER A 488 -4.57 3.81 30.25
CA SER A 488 -3.66 2.66 30.17
C SER A 488 -3.84 1.85 28.86
N VAL A 489 -5.07 1.78 28.35
CA VAL A 489 -5.41 1.08 27.11
C VAL A 489 -4.85 1.82 25.89
N GLU A 490 -5.06 3.14 25.80
CA GLU A 490 -4.55 3.99 24.72
C GLU A 490 -3.01 4.03 24.73
N ARG A 491 -2.41 4.15 25.90
CA ARG A 491 -0.95 4.09 26.07
C ARG A 491 -0.39 2.74 25.61
N GLY A 492 -1.07 1.64 25.95
CA GLY A 492 -0.72 0.30 25.47
C GLY A 492 -0.83 0.15 23.96
N ALA A 493 -1.85 0.75 23.34
CA ALA A 493 -2.02 0.77 21.88
C ALA A 493 -0.91 1.56 21.19
N LEU A 494 -0.60 2.77 21.69
CA LEU A 494 0.47 3.60 21.16
C LEU A 494 1.84 2.91 21.28
N ARG A 495 2.15 2.27 22.41
CA ARG A 495 3.40 1.50 22.57
C ARG A 495 3.53 0.39 21.53
N ARG A 496 2.45 -0.34 21.23
CA ARG A 496 2.47 -1.38 20.19
C ARG A 496 2.67 -0.78 18.80
N GLU A 497 1.99 0.31 18.49
CA GLU A 497 2.21 1.03 17.23
C GLU A 497 3.66 1.50 17.08
N ALA A 498 4.24 2.03 18.16
CA ALA A 498 5.63 2.45 18.20
C ALA A 498 6.62 1.30 17.96
N MET A 499 6.43 0.15 18.60
CA MET A 499 7.28 -1.04 18.37
C MET A 499 7.24 -1.52 16.92
N ASN A 500 6.09 -1.42 16.27
CA ASN A 500 5.88 -1.89 14.90
C ASN A 500 6.43 -0.94 13.84
N PHE A 501 6.33 0.37 14.08
CA PHE A 501 6.58 1.37 13.05
C PHE A 501 7.98 1.27 12.40
N PRO A 502 9.12 1.18 13.12
CA PRO A 502 10.42 1.13 12.48
C PRO A 502 10.60 -0.09 11.58
N VAL A 503 10.04 -1.24 11.98
CA VAL A 503 10.14 -2.50 11.23
C VAL A 503 9.24 -2.46 10.00
N GLN A 504 7.95 -2.18 10.17
CA GLN A 504 6.99 -2.13 9.06
C GLN A 504 7.29 -0.99 8.08
N GLY A 505 7.72 0.16 8.60
CA GLY A 505 8.08 1.29 7.77
C GLY A 505 9.33 1.03 6.94
N SER A 506 10.36 0.41 7.52
CA SER A 506 11.55 0.00 6.77
C SER A 506 11.22 -1.05 5.69
N ALA A 507 10.31 -1.99 5.98
CA ALA A 507 9.83 -2.96 4.99
C ALA A 507 9.10 -2.26 3.84
N ALA A 508 8.26 -1.26 4.15
CA ALA A 508 7.56 -0.46 3.13
C ALA A 508 8.53 0.35 2.25
N ASP A 509 9.59 0.91 2.85
CA ASP A 509 10.62 1.65 2.12
C ASP A 509 11.44 0.72 1.20
N ILE A 510 11.79 -0.49 1.67
CA ILE A 510 12.42 -1.53 0.85
C ILE A 510 11.51 -1.92 -0.32
N ALA A 511 10.21 -2.15 -0.07
CA ALA A 511 9.26 -2.52 -1.10
C ALA A 511 9.13 -1.44 -2.18
N LYS A 512 9.06 -0.16 -1.81
CA LYS A 512 9.00 0.96 -2.77
C LYS A 512 10.27 1.10 -3.60
N LEU A 513 11.42 0.95 -2.96
CA LEU A 513 12.70 0.93 -3.68
C LEU A 513 12.77 -0.26 -4.66
N ALA A 514 12.26 -1.43 -4.24
CA ALA A 514 12.19 -2.61 -5.08
C ALA A 514 11.24 -2.43 -6.27
N LEU A 515 10.11 -1.73 -6.11
CA LEU A 515 9.20 -1.40 -7.22
C LEU A 515 9.92 -0.65 -8.34
N ASP A 516 10.69 0.39 -8.01
CA ASP A 516 11.48 1.13 -9.00
C ASP A 516 12.56 0.25 -9.65
N TYR A 517 13.28 -0.55 -8.85
CA TYR A 517 14.32 -1.43 -9.36
C TYR A 517 13.75 -2.52 -10.28
N VAL A 518 12.66 -3.19 -9.89
CA VAL A 518 12.00 -4.21 -10.71
C VAL A 518 11.52 -3.59 -12.03
N ARG A 519 10.82 -2.44 -11.97
CA ARG A 519 10.36 -1.71 -13.15
C ARG A 519 11.50 -1.45 -14.14
N ARG A 520 12.64 -0.94 -13.67
CA ARG A 520 13.80 -0.64 -14.52
C ARG A 520 14.41 -1.89 -15.14
N GLU A 521 14.52 -2.95 -14.35
CA GLU A 521 15.12 -4.21 -14.79
C GLU A 521 14.29 -4.96 -15.84
N ILE A 522 12.98 -4.80 -15.84
CA ILE A 522 12.10 -5.51 -16.80
C ILE A 522 11.67 -4.62 -17.98
N ARG A 523 12.13 -3.37 -18.06
CA ARG A 523 11.65 -2.37 -19.04
C ARG A 523 11.88 -2.78 -20.50
N ASP A 524 12.94 -3.52 -20.78
CA ASP A 524 13.33 -4.02 -22.10
C ASP A 524 12.70 -5.37 -22.45
N LEU A 525 11.89 -5.93 -21.54
CA LEU A 525 11.17 -7.18 -21.72
C LEU A 525 9.69 -6.91 -21.95
N ASP A 526 9.00 -7.85 -22.60
CA ASP A 526 7.53 -7.87 -22.64
C ASP A 526 7.02 -8.37 -21.28
N ALA A 527 7.09 -7.49 -20.30
CA ALA A 527 6.77 -7.78 -18.91
C ALA A 527 6.25 -6.52 -18.20
N HIS A 528 5.19 -6.68 -17.41
CA HIS A 528 4.53 -5.58 -16.72
C HIS A 528 4.30 -5.91 -15.25
N LEU A 529 4.73 -5.01 -14.35
CA LEU A 529 4.29 -5.05 -12.96
C LEU A 529 2.79 -4.78 -12.92
N ILE A 530 2.01 -5.70 -12.33
CA ILE A 530 0.54 -5.62 -12.32
C ILE A 530 -0.07 -5.53 -10.93
N ASN A 531 0.68 -5.89 -9.89
CA ASN A 531 0.21 -5.79 -8.50
C ASN A 531 1.38 -5.79 -7.50
N CYS A 532 1.12 -5.19 -6.32
CA CYS A 532 2.00 -5.19 -5.17
C CYS A 532 1.19 -5.34 -3.89
N ILE A 533 1.45 -6.40 -3.12
CA ILE A 533 0.80 -6.68 -1.85
C ILE A 533 1.86 -6.75 -0.76
N HIS A 534 2.05 -5.64 -0.06
CA HIS A 534 3.06 -5.46 0.98
C HIS A 534 4.49 -5.74 0.47
N ASP A 535 4.97 -6.95 0.60
CA ASP A 535 6.29 -7.47 0.22
C ASP A 535 6.25 -8.47 -0.96
N GLU A 536 5.06 -8.76 -1.49
CA GLU A 536 4.82 -9.61 -2.66
C GLU A 536 4.58 -8.75 -3.91
N PHE A 537 5.31 -9.02 -5.01
CA PHE A 537 5.15 -8.38 -6.31
C PHE A 537 4.69 -9.38 -7.35
N VAL A 538 3.79 -8.94 -8.23
CA VAL A 538 3.28 -9.75 -9.33
C VAL A 538 3.60 -9.05 -10.65
N VAL A 539 4.36 -9.73 -11.50
CA VAL A 539 4.70 -9.32 -12.86
C VAL A 539 4.04 -10.28 -13.83
N GLU A 540 3.35 -9.76 -14.83
CA GLU A 540 2.86 -10.53 -15.97
C GLU A 540 3.84 -10.42 -17.12
N CYS A 541 4.18 -11.53 -17.77
CA CYS A 541 5.09 -11.57 -18.92
C CYS A 541 4.77 -12.72 -19.86
N ALA A 542 5.28 -12.65 -21.10
CA ALA A 542 5.25 -13.76 -22.03
C ALA A 542 5.89 -15.02 -21.40
N GLU A 543 5.30 -16.21 -21.61
CA GLU A 543 5.75 -17.47 -20.98
C GLU A 543 7.24 -17.75 -21.21
N GLY A 544 7.75 -17.45 -22.41
CA GLY A 544 9.16 -17.61 -22.76
C GLY A 544 10.12 -16.63 -22.06
N ALA A 545 9.62 -15.49 -21.57
CA ALA A 545 10.41 -14.50 -20.85
C ALA A 545 10.49 -14.77 -19.33
N ALA A 546 9.63 -15.64 -18.80
CA ALA A 546 9.50 -15.87 -17.37
C ALA A 546 10.80 -16.23 -16.63
N PRO A 547 11.72 -17.06 -17.16
CA PRO A 547 13.00 -17.35 -16.48
C PRO A 547 13.86 -16.08 -16.30
N GLU A 548 13.93 -15.23 -17.31
CA GLU A 548 14.71 -13.99 -17.26
C GLU A 548 14.04 -12.94 -16.35
N VAL A 549 12.73 -12.79 -16.45
CA VAL A 549 11.94 -11.92 -15.56
C VAL A 549 12.13 -12.35 -14.09
N SER A 550 12.02 -13.66 -13.81
CA SER A 550 12.23 -14.22 -12.46
C SER A 550 13.62 -13.89 -11.92
N ARG A 551 14.66 -14.06 -12.75
CA ARG A 551 16.04 -13.77 -12.37
C ARG A 551 16.25 -12.29 -12.08
N ARG A 552 15.79 -11.40 -12.98
CA ARG A 552 15.94 -9.94 -12.84
C ARG A 552 15.14 -9.41 -11.66
N MET A 553 13.89 -9.83 -11.52
CA MET A 553 13.01 -9.45 -10.44
C MET A 553 13.58 -9.83 -9.07
N ARG A 554 14.06 -11.09 -8.92
CA ARG A 554 14.73 -11.55 -7.71
C ARG A 554 15.96 -10.70 -7.38
N GLY A 555 16.82 -10.45 -8.36
CA GLY A 555 18.03 -9.65 -8.18
C GLY A 555 17.73 -8.20 -7.80
N ALA A 556 16.72 -7.58 -8.42
CA ALA A 556 16.28 -6.22 -8.12
C ALA A 556 15.77 -6.10 -6.68
N MET A 557 14.92 -7.03 -6.25
CA MET A 557 14.38 -7.05 -4.88
C MET A 557 15.48 -7.27 -3.84
N ILE A 558 16.41 -8.20 -4.07
CA ILE A 558 17.55 -8.42 -3.17
C ILE A 558 18.38 -7.14 -3.04
N ARG A 559 18.77 -6.49 -4.14
CA ARG A 559 19.53 -5.24 -4.11
C ARG A 559 18.81 -4.12 -3.38
N ALA A 560 17.49 -4.03 -3.50
CA ALA A 560 16.68 -3.05 -2.78
C ALA A 560 16.72 -3.29 -1.26
N GLY A 561 16.60 -4.54 -0.82
CA GLY A 561 16.72 -4.89 0.59
C GLY A 561 18.12 -4.65 1.15
N GLU A 562 19.17 -5.06 0.43
CA GLU A 562 20.58 -4.86 0.80
C GLU A 562 20.99 -3.38 0.85
N LYS A 563 20.21 -2.47 0.22
CA LYS A 563 20.44 -1.04 0.35
C LYS A 563 20.23 -0.57 1.80
N LEU A 564 19.31 -1.17 2.53
CA LEU A 564 18.97 -0.82 3.92
C LEU A 564 19.50 -1.86 4.93
N LEU A 565 19.51 -3.16 4.61
CA LEU A 565 20.02 -4.22 5.48
C LEU A 565 21.50 -4.48 5.18
N LYS A 566 22.36 -4.44 6.20
CA LYS A 566 23.81 -4.58 6.07
C LYS A 566 24.37 -5.80 6.79
N LYS A 567 23.69 -6.28 7.83
CA LYS A 567 24.12 -7.37 8.70
C LYS A 567 23.42 -8.68 8.37
N VAL A 568 22.22 -8.58 7.82
CA VAL A 568 21.34 -9.72 7.57
C VAL A 568 21.14 -9.88 6.06
N PRO A 569 21.34 -11.07 5.49
CA PRO A 569 21.10 -11.32 4.08
C PRO A 569 19.63 -11.16 3.72
N VAL A 570 19.36 -10.77 2.48
CA VAL A 570 17.99 -10.64 1.94
C VAL A 570 17.70 -11.83 1.04
N GLU A 571 16.57 -12.47 1.21
CA GLU A 571 16.10 -13.57 0.39
C GLU A 571 14.74 -13.27 -0.22
N VAL A 572 14.57 -13.76 -1.46
CA VAL A 572 13.35 -13.60 -2.25
C VAL A 572 12.97 -14.94 -2.84
N GLU A 573 11.74 -15.35 -2.59
CA GLU A 573 11.12 -16.52 -3.20
C GLU A 573 10.42 -16.11 -4.49
N VAL A 574 10.54 -16.91 -5.55
CA VAL A 574 9.91 -16.63 -6.84
C VAL A 574 9.16 -17.86 -7.31
N ALA A 575 7.91 -17.68 -7.70
CA ALA A 575 7.07 -18.68 -8.33
C ALA A 575 6.59 -18.18 -9.71
N VAL A 576 6.34 -19.12 -10.62
CA VAL A 576 5.75 -18.84 -11.94
C VAL A 576 4.48 -19.65 -12.08
N SER A 577 3.37 -19.00 -12.39
CA SER A 577 2.05 -19.62 -12.50
C SER A 577 1.21 -18.93 -13.57
N ARG A 578 0.13 -19.57 -14.03
CA ARG A 578 -0.86 -18.92 -14.89
C ARG A 578 -1.91 -18.11 -14.14
N ASP A 579 -1.94 -18.26 -12.84
CA ASP A 579 -2.81 -17.51 -11.94
C ASP A 579 -2.02 -17.03 -10.71
N TRP A 580 -2.64 -16.23 -9.85
CA TRP A 580 -1.97 -15.64 -8.68
C TRP A 580 -1.83 -16.63 -7.51
N THR A 581 -1.28 -17.81 -7.77
CA THR A 581 -0.89 -18.81 -6.73
C THR A 581 0.58 -19.17 -6.83
N LYS A 582 1.18 -19.56 -5.69
CA LYS A 582 2.60 -19.97 -5.59
C LYS A 582 2.76 -21.48 -5.63
#